data_fca4564cdd421f58b5a0d63b783c42f0
#
_entry.id   fca4564cdd421f58b5a0d63b783c42f0
#
_cell.length_a   1.000
_cell.length_b   1.000
_cell.length_c   1.000
_cell.angle_alpha   90.00
_cell.angle_beta   90.00
_cell.angle_gamma   90.00
#
_symmetry.space_group_name_H-M   'P 1'
#
loop_
_entity.id
_entity.type
_entity.pdbx_description
1 polymer ?
#
loop_
_entity_poly.entity_id
_entity_poly.type
_entity_poly.pdbx_seq_one_letter_code
_entity_poly.pdbx_strand_id
1 'polypeptide(L)'
;TAYIKERTPEGGRIVAFNVQGPDFLTTLNDIGQIPLPPYIHAQLTDPERYQIVYAKHLGSAAAPTAGLHFTPELLARIRALGVETVFITLNVGLGTFGPVQEEVIEKHHMHQESYYISPETAQLINTAKKEGRRIVAVGTTVVRTLESAGETGHVEPGGRSTDLFIYPGFDFKIVDALVTNFHLPKSSLLMLVAALAGYD
;
A
#
# COMPACT_ATOMS: atom_id res chain seq x y z
N THR A 1 11.82 28.47 -6.49
CA THR A 1 11.50 28.28 -7.93
C THR A 1 11.64 26.83 -8.30
N ALA A 2 10.70 26.34 -9.10
CA ALA A 2 10.68 24.98 -9.61
C ALA A 2 10.70 25.00 -11.15
N TYR A 3 11.44 24.07 -11.76
CA TYR A 3 11.58 23.93 -13.21
C TYR A 3 11.16 22.53 -13.64
N ILE A 4 10.18 22.43 -14.54
CA ILE A 4 9.80 21.13 -15.12
C ILE A 4 10.91 20.72 -16.10
N LYS A 5 11.53 19.58 -15.84
CA LYS A 5 12.62 19.04 -16.67
C LYS A 5 12.09 18.11 -17.75
N GLU A 6 11.18 17.23 -17.36
CA GLU A 6 10.75 16.12 -18.20
C GLU A 6 9.32 15.72 -17.88
N ARG A 7 8.64 15.12 -18.86
CA ARG A 7 7.35 14.44 -18.69
C ARG A 7 7.58 12.94 -18.66
N THR A 8 7.09 12.26 -17.62
CA THR A 8 7.15 10.80 -17.56
C THR A 8 6.11 10.16 -18.48
N PRO A 9 6.32 8.91 -18.92
CA PRO A 9 5.36 8.19 -19.76
C PRO A 9 3.97 8.09 -19.11
N GLU A 10 3.92 7.96 -17.78
CA GLU A 10 2.68 7.86 -16.99
C GLU A 10 2.00 9.22 -16.76
N GLY A 11 2.49 10.28 -17.41
CA GLY A 11 1.91 11.62 -17.32
C GLY A 11 2.40 12.49 -16.16
N GLY A 12 3.32 11.97 -15.33
CA GLY A 12 4.01 12.71 -14.28
C GLY A 12 4.96 13.79 -14.83
N ARG A 13 5.65 14.48 -13.93
CA ARG A 13 6.66 15.49 -14.26
C ARG A 13 7.87 15.31 -13.36
N ILE A 14 9.06 15.34 -13.96
CA ILE A 14 10.32 15.49 -13.22
C ILE A 14 10.56 16.97 -13.04
N VAL A 15 10.65 17.40 -11.78
CA VAL A 15 10.78 18.81 -11.42
C VAL A 15 12.12 19.00 -10.68
N ALA A 16 12.89 19.99 -11.12
CA ALA A 16 14.07 20.42 -10.41
C ALA A 16 13.74 21.68 -9.59
N PHE A 17 14.22 21.72 -8.37
CA PHE A 17 14.04 22.85 -7.45
C PHE A 17 15.38 23.59 -7.29
N ASN A 18 15.31 24.89 -7.09
CA ASN A 18 16.50 25.72 -6.77
C ASN A 18 16.91 25.63 -5.29
N VAL A 19 16.16 24.89 -4.48
CA VAL A 19 16.45 24.59 -3.07
C VAL A 19 16.80 23.11 -2.99
N GLN A 20 17.82 22.77 -2.21
CA GLN A 20 18.36 21.41 -2.08
C GLN A 20 18.58 21.04 -0.61
N GLY A 21 18.80 19.75 -0.36
CA GLY A 21 19.12 19.24 0.97
C GLY A 21 18.01 19.49 2.01
N PRO A 22 18.38 19.76 3.28
CA PRO A 22 17.41 19.97 4.36
C PRO A 22 16.42 21.11 4.09
N ASP A 23 16.88 22.20 3.46
CA ASP A 23 16.05 23.36 3.14
C ASP A 23 14.93 23.02 2.15
N PHE A 24 15.17 22.05 1.25
CA PHE A 24 14.14 21.55 0.34
C PHE A 24 13.01 20.87 1.11
N LEU A 25 13.33 19.99 2.07
CA LEU A 25 12.33 19.29 2.87
C LEU A 25 11.55 20.26 3.75
N THR A 26 12.22 21.25 4.36
CA THR A 26 11.56 22.31 5.13
C THR A 26 10.58 23.09 4.25
N THR A 27 11.03 23.56 3.09
CA THR A 27 10.18 24.28 2.15
C THR A 27 9.00 23.43 1.68
N LEU A 28 9.23 22.14 1.41
CA LEU A 28 8.17 21.20 0.97
C LEU A 28 7.12 20.99 2.06
N ASN A 29 7.54 20.90 3.32
CA ASN A 29 6.62 20.77 4.45
C ASN A 29 5.80 22.04 4.69
N ASP A 30 6.40 23.21 4.48
CA ASP A 30 5.75 24.52 4.71
C ASP A 30 4.67 24.82 3.65
N ILE A 31 4.89 24.44 2.38
CA ILE A 31 3.99 24.77 1.28
C ILE A 31 3.24 23.55 0.71
N GLY A 32 3.67 22.34 1.07
CA GLY A 32 3.09 21.10 0.58
C GLY A 32 1.69 20.87 1.13
N GLN A 33 0.88 20.17 0.35
CA GLN A 33 -0.43 19.69 0.78
C GLN A 33 -0.48 18.19 0.63
N ILE A 34 -1.09 17.50 1.59
CA ILE A 34 -1.30 16.06 1.49
C ILE A 34 -2.30 15.78 0.36
N PRO A 35 -1.94 14.95 -0.64
CA PRO A 35 -2.87 14.59 -1.69
C PRO A 35 -3.96 13.68 -1.12
N LEU A 36 -5.20 14.17 -1.13
CA LEU A 36 -6.37 13.37 -0.79
C LEU A 36 -6.95 12.69 -2.03
N PRO A 37 -7.59 11.54 -1.88
CA PRO A 37 -8.35 10.93 -2.95
C PRO A 37 -9.40 11.89 -3.51
N PRO A 38 -9.71 11.87 -4.82
CA PRO A 38 -10.56 12.85 -5.47
C PRO A 38 -12.01 12.89 -4.95
N TYR A 39 -12.45 11.87 -4.24
CA TYR A 39 -13.78 11.84 -3.60
C TYR A 39 -13.82 12.53 -2.22
N ILE A 40 -12.67 12.94 -1.66
CA ILE A 40 -12.59 13.72 -0.42
C ILE A 40 -12.43 15.18 -0.78
N HIS A 41 -13.51 15.96 -0.58
CA HIS A 41 -13.56 17.39 -0.89
C HIS A 41 -13.35 18.29 0.33
N ALA A 42 -13.36 17.72 1.55
CA ALA A 42 -13.13 18.45 2.78
C ALA A 42 -11.67 18.92 2.87
N GLN A 43 -11.46 20.15 3.31
CA GLN A 43 -10.11 20.61 3.63
C GLN A 43 -9.59 19.88 4.88
N LEU A 44 -8.38 19.38 4.78
CA LEU A 44 -7.68 18.73 5.88
C LEU A 44 -7.12 19.83 6.80
N THR A 45 -7.71 19.98 7.98
CA THR A 45 -7.24 20.95 8.99
C THR A 45 -6.02 20.45 9.78
N ASP A 46 -5.89 19.11 9.85
CA ASP A 46 -4.79 18.44 10.51
C ASP A 46 -4.23 17.38 9.55
N PRO A 47 -3.04 17.60 8.97
CA PRO A 47 -2.41 16.67 8.03
C PRO A 47 -2.20 15.27 8.59
N GLU A 48 -1.91 15.13 9.88
CA GLU A 48 -1.67 13.82 10.52
C GLU A 48 -2.91 12.94 10.55
N ARG A 49 -4.11 13.50 10.41
CA ARG A 49 -5.34 12.70 10.30
C ARG A 49 -5.43 11.83 9.05
N TYR A 50 -4.66 12.16 8.02
CA TYR A 50 -4.58 11.35 6.81
C TYR A 50 -3.24 10.62 6.71
N GLN A 51 -2.72 10.18 7.86
CA GLN A 51 -1.53 9.35 7.97
C GLN A 51 -1.74 8.24 8.99
N ILE A 52 -1.12 7.09 8.76
CA ILE A 52 -1.17 5.96 9.70
C ILE A 52 -0.17 6.18 10.84
N VAL A 53 -0.54 5.76 12.05
CA VAL A 53 0.26 5.94 13.27
C VAL A 53 1.61 5.18 13.27
N TYR A 54 1.82 4.30 12.31
CA TYR A 54 3.06 3.52 12.15
C TYR A 54 3.82 3.86 10.86
N ALA A 55 3.52 4.96 10.19
CA ALA A 55 4.32 5.46 9.06
C ALA A 55 5.74 5.82 9.51
N LYS A 56 6.76 5.34 8.79
CA LYS A 56 8.18 5.56 9.11
C LYS A 56 9.01 6.10 7.96
N HIS A 57 8.71 5.68 6.75
CA HIS A 57 9.53 5.97 5.58
C HIS A 57 8.78 6.87 4.62
N LEU A 58 9.43 7.95 4.18
CA LEU A 58 8.92 8.85 3.16
C LEU A 58 9.04 8.19 1.77
N GLY A 59 8.12 8.52 0.84
CA GLY A 59 8.21 8.08 -0.54
C GLY A 59 6.90 7.61 -1.18
N SER A 60 5.85 7.40 -0.39
CA SER A 60 4.54 7.02 -0.91
C SER A 60 3.70 8.25 -1.26
N ALA A 61 3.01 8.23 -2.40
CA ALA A 61 2.07 9.26 -2.81
C ALA A 61 0.69 9.12 -2.15
N ALA A 62 0.41 7.98 -1.51
CA ALA A 62 -0.87 7.70 -0.86
C ALA A 62 -0.68 7.05 0.51
N ALA A 63 -1.55 7.39 1.46
CA ALA A 63 -1.62 6.71 2.74
C ALA A 63 -2.33 5.34 2.58
N PRO A 64 -1.91 4.29 3.31
CA PRO A 64 -2.62 3.01 3.33
C PRO A 64 -3.88 3.12 4.19
N THR A 65 -4.98 3.55 3.57
CA THR A 65 -6.21 4.00 4.27
C THR A 65 -6.84 2.98 5.20
N ALA A 66 -6.67 1.67 4.96
CA ALA A 66 -7.09 0.64 5.91
C ALA A 66 -6.34 0.74 7.26
N GLY A 67 -5.12 1.25 7.26
CA GLY A 67 -4.32 1.47 8.46
C GLY A 67 -4.79 2.64 9.31
N LEU A 68 -5.58 3.57 8.76
CA LEU A 68 -6.14 4.72 9.50
C LEU A 68 -7.09 4.32 10.64
N HIS A 69 -7.64 3.10 10.58
CA HIS A 69 -8.50 2.55 11.64
C HIS A 69 -7.70 2.10 12.88
N PHE A 70 -6.37 2.02 12.79
CA PHE A 70 -5.50 1.54 13.86
C PHE A 70 -4.93 2.73 14.65
N THR A 71 -5.20 2.73 15.94
CA THR A 71 -4.58 3.66 16.90
C THR A 71 -3.47 2.96 17.68
N PRO A 72 -2.56 3.70 18.35
CA PRO A 72 -1.56 3.10 19.23
C PRO A 72 -2.18 2.20 20.31
N GLU A 73 -3.32 2.62 20.88
CA GLU A 73 -4.04 1.87 21.91
C GLU A 73 -4.62 0.56 21.36
N LEU A 74 -5.21 0.61 20.13
CA LEU A 74 -5.73 -0.59 19.48
C LEU A 74 -4.59 -1.58 19.18
N LEU A 75 -3.47 -1.11 18.66
CA LEU A 75 -2.29 -1.93 18.41
C LEU A 75 -1.74 -2.55 19.72
N ALA A 76 -1.71 -1.79 20.82
CA ALA A 76 -1.31 -2.31 22.12
C ALA A 76 -2.26 -3.40 22.63
N ARG A 77 -3.59 -3.21 22.47
CA ARG A 77 -4.59 -4.23 22.85
C ARG A 77 -4.47 -5.50 22.01
N ILE A 78 -4.24 -5.38 20.69
CA ILE A 78 -4.04 -6.52 19.79
C ILE A 78 -2.83 -7.34 20.25
N ARG A 79 -1.70 -6.67 20.56
CA ARG A 79 -0.50 -7.35 21.07
C ARG A 79 -0.72 -8.00 22.43
N ALA A 80 -1.47 -7.37 23.33
CA ALA A 80 -1.82 -7.94 24.62
C ALA A 80 -2.67 -9.23 24.53
N LEU A 81 -3.37 -9.43 23.40
CA LEU A 81 -4.07 -10.67 23.08
C LEU A 81 -3.17 -11.76 22.46
N GLY A 82 -1.85 -11.51 22.38
CA GLY A 82 -0.89 -12.46 21.82
C GLY A 82 -0.80 -12.44 20.29
N VAL A 83 -1.40 -11.44 19.62
CA VAL A 83 -1.30 -11.29 18.17
C VAL A 83 0.00 -10.56 17.82
N GLU A 84 0.85 -11.18 17.02
CA GLU A 84 2.05 -10.55 16.49
C GLU A 84 1.68 -9.51 15.42
N THR A 85 2.25 -8.31 15.53
CA THR A 85 2.07 -7.24 14.54
C THR A 85 3.40 -6.91 13.89
N VAL A 86 3.48 -7.09 12.58
CA VAL A 86 4.67 -6.81 11.77
C VAL A 86 4.34 -5.78 10.69
N PHE A 87 5.35 -5.10 10.20
CA PHE A 87 5.18 -4.02 9.24
C PHE A 87 6.05 -4.25 8.02
N ILE A 88 5.52 -3.86 6.86
CA ILE A 88 6.24 -3.79 5.60
C ILE A 88 6.26 -2.35 5.11
N THR A 89 7.23 -1.99 4.30
CA THR A 89 7.26 -0.70 3.62
C THR A 89 6.75 -0.86 2.21
N LEU A 90 5.85 0.03 1.80
CA LEU A 90 5.32 0.07 0.45
C LEU A 90 5.31 1.52 -0.03
N ASN A 91 5.80 1.75 -1.24
CA ASN A 91 5.76 3.05 -1.90
C ASN A 91 4.71 3.00 -3.01
N VAL A 92 3.53 3.52 -2.68
CA VAL A 92 2.40 3.60 -3.62
C VAL A 92 2.63 4.76 -4.58
N GLY A 93 2.63 4.48 -5.88
CA GLY A 93 2.77 5.47 -6.93
C GLY A 93 1.47 6.21 -7.24
N LEU A 94 1.57 7.28 -8.04
CA LEU A 94 0.40 8.08 -8.47
C LEU A 94 -0.60 7.29 -9.31
N GLY A 95 -0.17 6.23 -9.98
CA GLY A 95 -1.01 5.41 -10.86
C GLY A 95 -2.07 4.56 -10.16
N THR A 96 -1.94 4.36 -8.85
CA THR A 96 -2.88 3.52 -8.05
C THR A 96 -4.31 4.06 -8.03
N PHE A 97 -4.50 5.35 -8.28
CA PHE A 97 -5.81 5.99 -8.34
C PHE A 97 -6.47 5.95 -9.72
N GLY A 98 -5.82 5.35 -10.72
CA GLY A 98 -6.37 5.20 -12.05
C GLY A 98 -7.54 4.20 -12.09
N PRO A 99 -8.67 4.52 -12.74
CA PRO A 99 -9.73 3.55 -12.97
C PRO A 99 -9.26 2.44 -13.92
N VAL A 100 -9.79 1.24 -13.75
CA VAL A 100 -9.63 0.16 -14.73
C VAL A 100 -10.32 0.60 -16.03
N GLN A 101 -9.57 0.69 -17.13
CA GLN A 101 -10.05 1.17 -18.43
C GLN A 101 -10.35 0.01 -19.39
N GLU A 102 -9.83 -1.17 -19.11
CA GLU A 102 -9.95 -2.34 -19.97
C GLU A 102 -11.29 -3.06 -19.73
N GLU A 103 -11.97 -3.44 -20.81
CA GLU A 103 -13.18 -4.28 -20.76
C GLU A 103 -12.86 -5.74 -20.43
N VAL A 104 -11.65 -6.20 -20.79
CA VAL A 104 -11.14 -7.55 -20.53
C VAL A 104 -10.14 -7.47 -19.39
N ILE A 105 -10.51 -8.05 -18.25
CA ILE A 105 -9.77 -7.94 -16.99
C ILE A 105 -8.31 -8.40 -17.16
N GLU A 106 -8.08 -9.50 -17.88
CA GLU A 106 -6.75 -10.10 -18.08
C GLU A 106 -5.79 -9.19 -18.87
N LYS A 107 -6.30 -8.16 -19.53
CA LYS A 107 -5.49 -7.17 -20.26
C LYS A 107 -5.12 -5.95 -19.42
N HIS A 108 -5.66 -5.86 -18.22
CA HIS A 108 -5.36 -4.74 -17.35
C HIS A 108 -3.93 -4.84 -16.82
N HIS A 109 -3.13 -3.80 -17.06
CA HIS A 109 -1.78 -3.68 -16.52
C HIS A 109 -1.79 -2.85 -15.25
N MET A 110 -1.39 -3.48 -14.15
CA MET A 110 -1.21 -2.78 -12.88
C MET A 110 0.07 -1.94 -12.90
N HIS A 111 0.01 -0.76 -12.28
CA HIS A 111 1.20 0.03 -12.04
C HIS A 111 2.14 -0.69 -11.09
N GLN A 112 3.43 -0.56 -11.38
CA GLN A 112 4.48 -1.14 -10.55
C GLN A 112 4.64 -0.34 -9.27
N GLU A 113 4.64 -1.02 -8.13
CA GLU A 113 4.83 -0.45 -6.80
C GLU A 113 6.04 -1.10 -6.14
N SER A 114 6.93 -0.27 -5.59
CA SER A 114 8.10 -0.79 -4.88
C SER A 114 7.77 -1.08 -3.42
N TYR A 115 8.32 -2.19 -2.90
CA TYR A 115 8.14 -2.59 -1.52
C TYR A 115 9.45 -3.07 -0.88
N TYR A 116 9.46 -3.11 0.44
CA TYR A 116 10.54 -3.69 1.23
C TYR A 116 9.98 -4.50 2.41
N ILE A 117 10.47 -5.74 2.55
CA ILE A 117 10.18 -6.63 3.66
C ILE A 117 11.50 -6.92 4.37
N SER A 118 11.60 -6.61 5.67
CA SER A 118 12.81 -6.91 6.43
C SER A 118 12.99 -8.43 6.62
N PRO A 119 14.23 -8.91 6.80
CA PRO A 119 14.47 -10.32 7.10
C PRO A 119 13.69 -10.82 8.33
N GLU A 120 13.60 -10.00 9.36
CA GLU A 120 12.88 -10.34 10.59
C GLU A 120 11.37 -10.47 10.33
N THR A 121 10.78 -9.54 9.55
CA THR A 121 9.36 -9.60 9.18
C THR A 121 9.06 -10.83 8.33
N ALA A 122 9.89 -11.13 7.31
CA ALA A 122 9.74 -12.32 6.49
C ALA A 122 9.83 -13.60 7.33
N GLN A 123 10.79 -13.68 8.25
CA GLN A 123 10.94 -14.82 9.13
C GLN A 123 9.72 -15.05 10.03
N LEU A 124 9.17 -13.98 10.62
CA LEU A 124 7.97 -14.07 11.48
C LEU A 124 6.75 -14.55 10.68
N ILE A 125 6.54 -14.03 9.47
CA ILE A 125 5.44 -14.46 8.58
C ILE A 125 5.60 -15.94 8.21
N ASN A 126 6.79 -16.35 7.78
CA ASN A 126 7.08 -17.73 7.39
C ASN A 126 6.93 -18.71 8.57
N THR A 127 7.34 -18.29 9.77
CA THR A 127 7.14 -19.07 10.99
C THR A 127 5.66 -19.23 11.31
N ALA A 128 4.88 -18.14 11.22
CA ALA A 128 3.43 -18.17 11.41
C ALA A 128 2.74 -19.14 10.44
N LYS A 129 3.10 -19.08 9.15
CA LYS A 129 2.56 -20.01 8.14
C LYS A 129 2.91 -21.46 8.47
N LYS A 130 4.15 -21.75 8.83
CA LYS A 130 4.61 -23.10 9.22
C LYS A 130 3.87 -23.64 10.44
N GLU A 131 3.52 -22.78 11.38
CA GLU A 131 2.75 -23.12 12.58
C GLU A 131 1.24 -23.18 12.37
N GLY A 132 0.74 -22.92 11.16
CA GLY A 132 -0.69 -22.89 10.83
C GLY A 132 -1.42 -21.67 11.42
N ARG A 133 -0.69 -20.62 11.81
CA ARG A 133 -1.29 -19.36 12.25
C ARG A 133 -1.73 -18.54 11.05
N ARG A 134 -2.87 -17.82 11.21
CA ARG A 134 -3.42 -16.98 10.16
C ARG A 134 -2.61 -15.72 9.95
N ILE A 135 -2.40 -15.38 8.67
CA ILE A 135 -1.83 -14.11 8.24
C ILE A 135 -2.98 -13.17 7.87
N VAL A 136 -3.14 -12.12 8.67
CA VAL A 136 -4.16 -11.09 8.45
C VAL A 136 -3.50 -9.85 7.86
N ALA A 137 -3.78 -9.56 6.60
CA ALA A 137 -3.28 -8.35 5.94
C ALA A 137 -4.16 -7.14 6.27
N VAL A 138 -3.53 -5.98 6.50
CA VAL A 138 -4.23 -4.70 6.65
C VAL A 138 -3.93 -3.84 5.44
N GLY A 139 -4.88 -3.76 4.52
CA GLY A 139 -4.77 -3.09 3.23
C GLY A 139 -4.52 -4.03 2.05
N THR A 140 -5.15 -3.71 0.92
CA THR A 140 -5.01 -4.46 -0.34
C THR A 140 -3.59 -4.42 -0.89
N THR A 141 -2.86 -3.35 -0.66
CA THR A 141 -1.45 -3.20 -1.01
C THR A 141 -0.56 -4.17 -0.25
N VAL A 142 -0.87 -4.45 1.04
CA VAL A 142 -0.17 -5.47 1.83
C VAL A 142 -0.42 -6.86 1.24
N VAL A 143 -1.65 -7.16 0.83
CA VAL A 143 -1.97 -8.43 0.16
C VAL A 143 -1.11 -8.61 -1.09
N ARG A 144 -1.10 -7.63 -2.00
CA ARG A 144 -0.31 -7.69 -3.23
C ARG A 144 1.19 -7.90 -2.95
N THR A 145 1.71 -7.19 -1.95
CA THR A 145 3.10 -7.33 -1.55
C THR A 145 3.42 -8.74 -1.04
N LEU A 146 2.61 -9.26 -0.12
CA LEU A 146 2.85 -10.57 0.48
C LEU A 146 2.69 -11.71 -0.53
N GLU A 147 1.66 -11.66 -1.39
CA GLU A 147 1.48 -12.67 -2.44
C GLU A 147 2.58 -12.61 -3.50
N SER A 148 3.06 -11.41 -3.86
CA SER A 148 4.18 -11.26 -4.79
C SER A 148 5.51 -11.74 -4.17
N ALA A 149 5.78 -11.42 -2.91
CA ALA A 149 6.99 -11.85 -2.21
C ALA A 149 6.95 -13.34 -1.82
N GLY A 150 5.75 -13.90 -1.73
CA GLY A 150 5.48 -15.26 -1.28
C GLY A 150 4.94 -16.19 -2.36
N GLU A 151 5.21 -15.93 -3.63
CA GLU A 151 4.71 -16.70 -4.79
C GLU A 151 4.98 -18.21 -4.67
N THR A 152 6.07 -18.59 -4.03
CA THR A 152 6.43 -20.00 -3.76
C THR A 152 5.83 -20.57 -2.48
N GLY A 153 4.99 -19.82 -1.75
CA GLY A 153 4.50 -20.16 -0.41
C GLY A 153 5.47 -19.79 0.73
N HIS A 154 6.56 -19.09 0.40
CA HIS A 154 7.57 -18.61 1.34
C HIS A 154 7.91 -17.17 1.04
N VAL A 155 7.72 -16.26 2.02
CA VAL A 155 7.97 -14.84 1.85
C VAL A 155 9.46 -14.55 1.83
N GLU A 156 9.94 -14.02 0.71
CA GLU A 156 11.31 -13.61 0.52
C GLU A 156 11.54 -12.18 1.04
N PRO A 157 12.58 -11.94 1.87
CA PRO A 157 12.92 -10.60 2.32
C PRO A 157 13.57 -9.77 1.22
N GLY A 158 13.62 -8.46 1.43
CA GLY A 158 14.33 -7.51 0.56
C GLY A 158 13.43 -6.49 -0.10
N GLY A 159 14.06 -5.63 -0.91
CA GLY A 159 13.41 -4.62 -1.72
C GLY A 159 13.14 -5.14 -3.12
N ARG A 160 11.88 -5.08 -3.56
CA ARG A 160 11.42 -5.48 -4.90
C ARG A 160 10.29 -4.57 -5.34
N SER A 161 9.76 -4.83 -6.51
CA SER A 161 8.53 -4.20 -7.00
C SER A 161 7.52 -5.26 -7.44
N THR A 162 6.24 -4.89 -7.41
CA THR A 162 5.13 -5.73 -7.84
C THR A 162 4.17 -4.96 -8.73
N ASP A 163 3.75 -5.61 -9.79
CA ASP A 163 2.62 -5.25 -10.65
C ASP A 163 1.50 -6.32 -10.57
N LEU A 164 1.54 -7.14 -9.52
CA LEU A 164 0.59 -8.25 -9.33
C LEU A 164 -0.84 -7.74 -9.35
N PHE A 165 -1.62 -8.26 -10.30
CA PHE A 165 -3.05 -8.03 -10.41
C PHE A 165 -3.81 -9.24 -9.87
N ILE A 166 -4.52 -9.06 -8.77
CA ILE A 166 -5.32 -10.09 -8.11
C ILE A 166 -6.78 -9.91 -8.50
N TYR A 167 -7.37 -10.94 -9.08
CA TYR A 167 -8.77 -11.01 -9.47
C TYR A 167 -9.31 -12.43 -9.21
N PRO A 168 -10.63 -12.66 -9.30
CA PRO A 168 -11.23 -13.95 -9.00
C PRO A 168 -10.60 -15.12 -9.74
N GLY A 169 -10.32 -16.18 -8.98
CA GLY A 169 -9.53 -17.34 -9.45
C GLY A 169 -8.07 -17.32 -9.01
N PHE A 170 -7.62 -16.23 -8.35
CA PHE A 170 -6.28 -16.15 -7.77
C PHE A 170 -6.13 -17.13 -6.59
N ASP A 171 -5.01 -17.86 -6.56
CA ASP A 171 -4.68 -18.83 -5.51
C ASP A 171 -3.75 -18.18 -4.47
N PHE A 172 -4.34 -17.74 -3.34
CA PHE A 172 -3.61 -17.10 -2.25
C PHE A 172 -2.68 -18.10 -1.55
N LYS A 173 -1.41 -17.73 -1.41
CA LYS A 173 -0.37 -18.55 -0.77
C LYS A 173 -0.06 -18.12 0.65
N ILE A 174 -0.12 -16.82 0.91
CA ILE A 174 0.35 -16.22 2.16
C ILE A 174 -0.80 -15.68 2.99
N VAL A 175 -1.69 -14.90 2.40
CA VAL A 175 -2.73 -14.14 3.12
C VAL A 175 -3.96 -15.00 3.35
N ASP A 176 -4.43 -15.06 4.59
CA ASP A 176 -5.60 -15.84 5.00
C ASP A 176 -6.82 -14.94 5.30
N ALA A 177 -6.60 -13.65 5.59
CA ALA A 177 -7.67 -12.70 5.86
C ALA A 177 -7.23 -11.27 5.55
N LEU A 178 -8.19 -10.39 5.31
CA LEU A 178 -7.97 -9.00 4.91
C LEU A 178 -8.84 -8.05 5.73
N VAL A 179 -8.22 -7.02 6.28
CA VAL A 179 -8.88 -5.82 6.79
C VAL A 179 -8.69 -4.72 5.74
N THR A 180 -9.78 -4.21 5.19
CA THR A 180 -9.74 -3.16 4.17
C THR A 180 -10.97 -2.26 4.23
N ASN A 181 -10.95 -1.16 3.49
CA ASN A 181 -12.09 -0.26 3.34
C ASN A 181 -13.06 -0.77 2.27
N PHE A 182 -14.21 -0.12 2.14
CA PHE A 182 -15.08 -0.29 0.98
C PHE A 182 -14.42 0.26 -0.27
N HIS A 183 -14.69 -0.37 -1.40
CA HIS A 183 -14.08 -0.03 -2.68
C HIS A 183 -15.13 0.39 -3.70
N LEU A 184 -14.73 1.28 -4.60
CA LEU A 184 -15.59 1.73 -5.69
C LEU A 184 -15.87 0.59 -6.68
N PRO A 185 -17.06 0.57 -7.29
CA PRO A 185 -17.35 -0.34 -8.40
C PRO A 185 -16.32 -0.22 -9.53
N LYS A 186 -16.08 -1.31 -10.25
CA LYS A 186 -15.17 -1.37 -11.40
C LYS A 186 -13.72 -1.00 -11.04
N SER A 187 -13.29 -1.26 -9.81
CA SER A 187 -11.91 -1.05 -9.38
C SER A 187 -11.15 -2.37 -9.23
N SER A 188 -9.84 -2.35 -9.46
CA SER A 188 -8.94 -3.49 -9.21
C SER A 188 -8.97 -3.95 -7.75
N LEU A 189 -9.24 -3.03 -6.83
CA LEU A 189 -9.33 -3.31 -5.40
C LEU A 189 -10.57 -4.15 -5.06
N LEU A 190 -11.72 -3.86 -5.70
CA LEU A 190 -12.93 -4.67 -5.54
C LEU A 190 -12.74 -6.08 -6.10
N MET A 191 -12.00 -6.23 -7.20
CA MET A 191 -11.67 -7.52 -7.78
C MET A 191 -10.81 -8.36 -6.82
N LEU A 192 -9.82 -7.75 -6.15
CA LEU A 192 -9.02 -8.43 -5.13
C LEU A 192 -9.89 -8.91 -3.95
N VAL A 193 -10.80 -8.08 -3.48
CA VAL A 193 -11.74 -8.48 -2.40
C VAL A 193 -12.62 -9.63 -2.87
N ALA A 194 -13.17 -9.57 -4.07
CA ALA A 194 -13.96 -10.66 -4.64
C ALA A 194 -13.15 -11.95 -4.83
N ALA A 195 -11.86 -11.85 -5.16
CA ALA A 195 -10.96 -13.00 -5.25
C ALA A 195 -10.79 -13.71 -3.89
N LEU A 196 -10.72 -12.95 -2.79
CA LEU A 196 -10.51 -13.49 -1.45
C LEU A 196 -11.81 -13.94 -0.77
N ALA A 197 -12.89 -13.17 -0.93
CA ALA A 197 -14.15 -13.37 -0.19
C ALA A 197 -15.26 -14.06 -0.99
N GLY A 198 -15.11 -14.16 -2.31
CA GLY A 198 -16.18 -14.62 -3.20
C GLY A 198 -17.03 -13.47 -3.74
N TYR A 199 -18.04 -13.84 -4.54
CA TYR A 199 -18.94 -12.87 -5.21
C TYR A 199 -20.28 -12.66 -4.49
N ASP A 200 -20.63 -13.53 -3.55
CA ASP A 200 -21.95 -13.59 -2.89
C ASP A 200 -21.99 -12.83 -1.57
#